data_dceddaee1ac022406f9ee0ae3cb8daec
#
_entry.id   dceddaee1ac022406f9ee0ae3cb8daec
#
_cell.length_a   1.000
_cell.length_b   1.000
_cell.length_c   1.000
_cell.angle_alpha   90.00
_cell.angle_beta   90.00
_cell.angle_gamma   90.00
#
_symmetry.space_group_name_H-M   'P 1'
#
loop_
_entity.id
_entity.type
_entity.pdbx_description
1 polymer ?
#
loop_
_entity_poly.entity_id
_entity_poly.type
_entity_poly.pdbx_seq_one_letter_code
_entity_poly.pdbx_strand_id
1 'polypeptide(L)'
;MLLALVALLVVCAGSIWLAVRITPVQTVTVAGQSMQVGAVQPGLSLSGPGELDLFGQAMPTEPHFQGPIRPRLRLSRITIDSQVDQIVRSEGHDTLELTVSRRLAGGWTRYCAWETVIAAGCTAVIVVAVAGVRRSSRRTLLKMLAVGVVTVVALDAVGIYLLASGTPRALQQVSSIDDLVGIAPFEPVPAAKGPDLSGVRVVVLGDSTAAGLGNRPVAHADALDKACGRSADAYAADLATANGWNVLNLACQGATMGNGILGVQIRGEQVAPPQLATAKRAAEAKAFIVSIGANDMNWSVLTGLCAAAPVCDDKASTAYFQELLGTFTQNYFDLLQQLAALPEHPAVLINDYFEPFGANTDCLKQDGLTTAKTAVLRSRLATLNSVLNQGAQTFHFVSVQPRFDGHELCTEQPFVQNTADQAPLHPTAAGELAIALADQRVLDSLPTPTPTPSPSGSAPASAPPSGSAPARASTSPAPAR
;
A
#
# COMPACT_ATOMS: atom_id res chain seq x y z
N MET A 1 57.98 -8.35 7.79
CA MET A 1 57.26 -8.77 6.58
C MET A 1 55.76 -8.93 6.84
N LEU A 2 55.33 -9.70 7.81
CA LEU A 2 53.91 -9.94 8.15
C LEU A 2 53.12 -8.64 8.44
N LEU A 3 53.67 -7.74 9.30
CA LEU A 3 53.02 -6.45 9.60
C LEU A 3 52.80 -5.55 8.36
N ALA A 4 53.76 -5.58 7.41
CA ALA A 4 53.60 -4.81 6.17
C ALA A 4 52.52 -5.39 5.27
N LEU A 5 52.35 -6.73 5.21
CA LEU A 5 51.30 -7.39 4.48
C LEU A 5 49.94 -7.10 5.12
N VAL A 6 49.80 -7.21 6.42
CA VAL A 6 48.57 -6.89 7.15
C VAL A 6 48.18 -5.43 6.92
N ALA A 7 49.13 -4.49 7.04
CA ALA A 7 48.87 -3.08 6.78
C ALA A 7 48.41 -2.83 5.34
N LEU A 8 49.00 -3.50 4.35
CA LEU A 8 48.59 -3.41 2.96
C LEU A 8 47.14 -3.92 2.76
N LEU A 9 46.79 -5.09 3.33
CA LEU A 9 45.45 -5.66 3.24
C LEU A 9 44.41 -4.75 3.93
N VAL A 10 44.72 -4.15 5.07
CA VAL A 10 43.85 -3.21 5.75
C VAL A 10 43.63 -1.95 4.90
N VAL A 11 44.68 -1.41 4.29
CA VAL A 11 44.55 -0.25 3.38
C VAL A 11 43.67 -0.61 2.16
N CYS A 12 43.91 -1.75 1.53
CA CYS A 12 43.13 -2.19 0.38
C CYS A 12 41.66 -2.42 0.77
N ALA A 13 41.38 -3.13 1.85
CA ALA A 13 40.02 -3.37 2.34
C ALA A 13 39.30 -2.05 2.69
N GLY A 14 39.96 -1.12 3.35
CA GLY A 14 39.43 0.20 3.65
C GLY A 14 39.19 1.05 2.39
N SER A 15 40.03 0.94 1.36
CA SER A 15 39.86 1.62 0.09
C SER A 15 38.66 1.06 -0.69
N ILE A 16 38.47 -0.26 -0.74
CA ILE A 16 37.30 -0.89 -1.38
C ILE A 16 36.04 -0.50 -0.60
N TRP A 17 36.08 -0.58 0.74
CA TRP A 17 34.94 -0.19 1.58
C TRP A 17 34.50 1.25 1.32
N LEU A 18 35.46 2.18 1.24
CA LEU A 18 35.20 3.58 0.92
C LEU A 18 34.69 3.75 -0.50
N ALA A 19 35.29 3.06 -1.50
CA ALA A 19 34.89 3.11 -2.88
C ALA A 19 33.44 2.70 -3.07
N VAL A 20 33.03 1.56 -2.52
CA VAL A 20 31.64 1.08 -2.57
C VAL A 20 30.67 2.13 -1.98
N ARG A 21 31.09 2.86 -0.95
CA ARG A 21 30.24 3.87 -0.30
C ARG A 21 30.07 5.15 -1.13
N ILE A 22 31.09 5.57 -1.88
CA ILE A 22 31.09 6.85 -2.59
C ILE A 22 30.87 6.71 -4.09
N THR A 23 30.93 5.49 -4.64
CA THR A 23 30.66 5.27 -6.07
C THR A 23 29.21 5.61 -6.39
N PRO A 24 28.97 6.49 -7.37
CA PRO A 24 27.62 6.88 -7.72
C PRO A 24 26.85 5.72 -8.37
N VAL A 25 25.56 5.61 -8.03
CA VAL A 25 24.65 4.66 -8.68
C VAL A 25 24.55 4.94 -10.17
N GLN A 26 24.44 3.90 -10.98
CA GLN A 26 24.35 4.01 -12.43
C GLN A 26 22.91 3.92 -12.88
N THR A 27 22.43 4.89 -13.64
CA THR A 27 21.09 4.88 -14.20
C THR A 27 21.08 4.10 -15.52
N VAL A 28 20.16 3.15 -15.62
CA VAL A 28 19.93 2.30 -16.79
C VAL A 28 18.47 2.46 -17.21
N THR A 29 18.24 2.80 -18.47
CA THR A 29 16.89 2.90 -19.03
C THR A 29 16.59 1.64 -19.81
N VAL A 30 15.51 0.94 -19.45
CA VAL A 30 15.03 -0.28 -20.11
C VAL A 30 13.55 -0.15 -20.38
N ALA A 31 13.12 -0.28 -21.62
CA ALA A 31 11.71 -0.18 -22.02
C ALA A 31 10.99 1.04 -21.43
N GLY A 32 11.62 2.22 -21.50
CA GLY A 32 11.07 3.46 -20.92
C GLY A 32 11.17 3.57 -19.38
N GLN A 33 11.60 2.50 -18.69
CA GLN A 33 11.74 2.47 -17.24
C GLN A 33 13.14 2.92 -16.81
N SER A 34 13.22 3.77 -15.79
CA SER A 34 14.49 4.22 -15.23
C SER A 34 14.83 3.42 -13.98
N MET A 35 15.86 2.58 -14.10
CA MET A 35 16.40 1.77 -13.02
C MET A 35 17.78 2.30 -12.62
N GLN A 36 18.09 2.26 -11.32
CA GLN A 36 19.41 2.59 -10.82
C GLN A 36 20.06 1.33 -10.24
N VAL A 37 21.27 1.05 -10.69
CA VAL A 37 22.09 -0.05 -10.20
C VAL A 37 23.26 0.48 -9.37
N GLY A 38 23.56 -0.21 -8.27
CA GLY A 38 24.59 0.18 -7.34
C GLY A 38 24.88 -0.93 -6.34
N ALA A 39 25.66 -0.66 -5.29
CA ALA A 39 25.88 -1.60 -4.22
C ALA A 39 25.21 -1.15 -2.92
N VAL A 40 24.83 -2.12 -2.09
CA VAL A 40 24.40 -1.90 -0.71
C VAL A 40 25.57 -1.31 0.09
N GLN A 41 25.27 -0.47 1.08
CA GLN A 41 26.30 0.08 1.93
C GLN A 41 27.13 -1.06 2.58
N PRO A 42 28.47 -0.99 2.46
CA PRO A 42 29.32 -2.09 2.90
C PRO A 42 29.29 -2.21 4.42
N GLY A 43 28.99 -3.42 4.89
CA GLY A 43 29.09 -3.82 6.30
C GLY A 43 30.40 -4.60 6.56
N LEU A 44 30.57 -5.05 7.79
CA LEU A 44 31.71 -5.91 8.18
C LEU A 44 31.50 -7.38 7.77
N SER A 45 30.34 -7.73 7.25
CA SER A 45 30.02 -9.09 6.80
C SER A 45 30.50 -9.31 5.37
N LEU A 46 31.13 -10.46 5.11
CA LEU A 46 31.56 -10.92 3.79
C LEU A 46 30.45 -11.65 3.00
N SER A 47 29.26 -11.72 3.54
CA SER A 47 28.07 -12.22 2.83
C SER A 47 26.82 -11.55 3.39
N GLY A 48 25.76 -11.45 2.58
CA GLY A 48 24.52 -10.88 3.03
C GLY A 48 23.52 -10.66 1.89
N PRO A 49 22.29 -10.23 2.21
CA PRO A 49 21.28 -9.93 1.21
C PRO A 49 21.70 -8.76 0.32
N GLY A 50 21.20 -8.75 -0.89
CA GLY A 50 21.14 -7.55 -1.71
C GLY A 50 20.04 -6.60 -1.23
N GLU A 51 19.76 -5.56 -1.99
CA GLU A 51 18.71 -4.58 -1.69
C GLU A 51 17.91 -4.26 -2.94
N LEU A 52 16.58 -4.38 -2.84
CA LEU A 52 15.65 -3.92 -3.84
C LEU A 52 14.93 -2.68 -3.29
N ASP A 53 15.13 -1.54 -3.93
CA ASP A 53 14.49 -0.28 -3.56
C ASP A 53 13.37 0.00 -4.57
N LEU A 54 12.14 -0.21 -4.17
CA LEU A 54 10.95 0.09 -4.96
C LEU A 54 10.34 1.40 -4.46
N PHE A 55 10.43 2.45 -5.27
CA PHE A 55 9.82 3.76 -5.01
C PHE A 55 10.23 4.40 -3.67
N GLY A 56 11.47 4.15 -3.23
CA GLY A 56 11.99 4.71 -1.98
C GLY A 56 11.83 3.80 -0.76
N GLN A 57 11.23 2.62 -0.93
CA GLN A 57 11.23 1.57 0.10
C GLN A 57 12.30 0.53 -0.23
N ALA A 58 13.32 0.48 0.61
CA ALA A 58 14.42 -0.48 0.49
C ALA A 58 14.06 -1.77 1.23
N MET A 59 14.06 -2.88 0.50
CA MET A 59 13.79 -4.22 1.02
C MET A 59 15.00 -5.11 0.80
N PRO A 60 15.44 -5.89 1.83
CA PRO A 60 16.49 -6.87 1.65
C PRO A 60 16.00 -7.99 0.72
N THR A 61 16.90 -8.52 -0.11
CA THR A 61 16.59 -9.69 -0.94
C THR A 61 16.80 -10.98 -0.15
N GLU A 62 15.98 -12.01 -0.42
CA GLU A 62 16.18 -13.37 0.10
C GLU A 62 17.54 -13.96 -0.34
N PRO A 63 17.90 -13.89 -1.63
CA PRO A 63 19.20 -14.35 -2.07
C PRO A 63 20.36 -13.64 -1.37
N HIS A 64 21.26 -14.43 -0.81
CA HIS A 64 22.48 -13.95 -0.18
C HIS A 64 23.64 -13.94 -1.17
N PHE A 65 24.34 -12.81 -1.22
CA PHE A 65 25.48 -12.61 -2.12
C PHE A 65 26.78 -12.70 -1.33
N GLN A 66 27.79 -13.36 -1.92
CA GLN A 66 29.13 -13.49 -1.34
C GLN A 66 30.01 -12.31 -1.75
N GLY A 67 30.79 -11.81 -0.82
CA GLY A 67 31.74 -10.73 -1.04
C GLY A 67 31.31 -9.41 -0.40
N PRO A 68 32.20 -8.40 -0.42
CA PRO A 68 31.94 -7.08 0.14
C PRO A 68 30.98 -6.24 -0.70
N ILE A 69 30.84 -6.55 -2.00
CA ILE A 69 29.98 -5.85 -2.94
C ILE A 69 28.69 -6.64 -3.07
N ARG A 70 27.58 -6.06 -2.59
CA ARG A 70 26.25 -6.66 -2.64
C ARG A 70 25.36 -5.82 -3.56
N PRO A 71 24.53 -6.44 -4.43
CA PRO A 71 23.76 -5.70 -5.41
C PRO A 71 22.64 -4.88 -4.76
N ARG A 72 22.48 -3.66 -5.27
CA ARG A 72 21.34 -2.79 -5.00
C ARG A 72 20.70 -2.42 -6.33
N LEU A 73 19.41 -2.70 -6.45
CA LEU A 73 18.60 -2.29 -7.58
C LEU A 73 17.53 -1.33 -7.07
N ARG A 74 17.45 -0.15 -7.67
CA ARG A 74 16.43 0.84 -7.34
C ARG A 74 15.56 1.14 -8.55
N LEU A 75 14.26 0.95 -8.41
CA LEU A 75 13.26 1.35 -9.39
C LEU A 75 12.70 2.72 -8.97
N SER A 76 13.07 3.77 -9.70
CA SER A 76 12.73 5.14 -9.32
C SER A 76 11.52 5.70 -10.06
N ARG A 77 11.15 5.12 -11.21
CA ARG A 77 9.99 5.58 -12.00
C ARG A 77 9.51 4.47 -12.91
N ILE A 78 8.21 4.25 -12.95
CA ILE A 78 7.53 3.48 -14.00
C ILE A 78 6.86 4.48 -14.92
N THR A 79 7.22 4.48 -16.20
CA THR A 79 6.53 5.22 -17.24
C THR A 79 5.80 4.20 -18.09
N ILE A 80 4.47 4.20 -18.04
CA ILE A 80 3.65 3.37 -18.93
C ILE A 80 3.60 4.12 -20.26
N ASP A 81 4.50 3.76 -21.17
CA ASP A 81 4.49 4.27 -22.55
C ASP A 81 3.82 3.21 -23.44
N SER A 82 3.27 3.66 -24.57
CA SER A 82 2.64 2.80 -25.59
C SER A 82 3.54 1.63 -26.06
N GLN A 83 4.85 1.75 -25.89
CA GLN A 83 5.81 0.68 -26.13
C GLN A 83 5.69 -0.48 -25.12
N VAL A 84 5.38 -0.19 -23.87
CA VAL A 84 5.17 -1.22 -22.83
C VAL A 84 3.90 -2.01 -23.13
N ASP A 85 2.83 -1.33 -23.56
CA ASP A 85 1.57 -1.97 -23.95
C ASP A 85 1.73 -2.90 -25.18
N GLN A 86 2.57 -2.49 -26.16
CA GLN A 86 2.92 -3.35 -27.29
C GLN A 86 3.76 -4.57 -26.88
N ILE A 87 4.69 -4.43 -25.94
CA ILE A 87 5.56 -5.52 -25.47
C ILE A 87 4.77 -6.53 -24.63
N VAL A 88 3.83 -6.05 -23.81
CA VAL A 88 2.95 -6.92 -22.99
C VAL A 88 1.97 -7.70 -23.86
N ARG A 89 1.54 -7.12 -24.99
CA ARG A 89 0.61 -7.78 -25.95
C ARG A 89 1.29 -8.66 -26.99
N SER A 90 2.59 -8.49 -27.21
CA SER A 90 3.35 -9.33 -28.15
C SER A 90 3.99 -10.50 -27.41
N GLU A 91 3.93 -11.72 -27.98
CA GLU A 91 4.50 -12.96 -27.44
C GLU A 91 6.05 -12.98 -27.33
N GLY A 92 6.67 -11.81 -27.11
CA GLY A 92 8.12 -11.61 -27.09
C GLY A 92 8.77 -11.60 -25.70
N HIS A 93 8.31 -12.41 -24.75
CA HIS A 93 8.87 -12.46 -23.39
C HIS A 93 10.39 -12.74 -23.39
N ASP A 94 10.86 -13.65 -24.22
CA ASP A 94 12.29 -14.04 -24.30
C ASP A 94 13.20 -12.92 -24.80
N THR A 95 12.72 -12.08 -25.73
CA THR A 95 13.52 -10.96 -26.27
C THR A 95 13.61 -9.80 -25.31
N LEU A 96 12.57 -9.56 -24.50
CA LEU A 96 12.54 -8.55 -23.46
C LEU A 96 13.51 -8.93 -22.33
N GLU A 97 13.45 -10.16 -21.85
CA GLU A 97 14.34 -10.68 -20.79
C GLU A 97 15.81 -10.52 -21.17
N LEU A 98 16.19 -10.92 -22.39
CA LEU A 98 17.55 -10.75 -22.92
C LEU A 98 17.97 -9.27 -23.02
N THR A 99 17.06 -8.38 -23.34
CA THR A 99 17.35 -6.93 -23.45
C THR A 99 17.51 -6.31 -22.08
N VAL A 100 16.63 -6.63 -21.12
CA VAL A 100 16.72 -6.18 -19.73
C VAL A 100 18.03 -6.65 -19.10
N SER A 101 18.34 -7.95 -19.21
CA SER A 101 19.53 -8.53 -18.61
C SER A 101 20.82 -7.92 -19.16
N ARG A 102 20.92 -7.68 -20.49
CA ARG A 102 22.09 -7.02 -21.11
C ARG A 102 22.25 -5.58 -20.65
N ARG A 103 21.17 -4.82 -20.55
CA ARG A 103 21.19 -3.42 -20.09
C ARG A 103 21.58 -3.31 -18.61
N LEU A 104 21.02 -4.18 -17.76
CA LEU A 104 21.41 -4.25 -16.35
C LEU A 104 22.89 -4.67 -16.20
N ALA A 105 23.33 -5.68 -16.93
CA ALA A 105 24.74 -6.09 -16.94
C ALA A 105 25.66 -4.93 -17.38
N GLY A 106 25.28 -4.14 -18.40
CA GLY A 106 26.00 -2.93 -18.79
C GLY A 106 26.04 -1.85 -17.72
N GLY A 107 24.98 -1.69 -16.94
CA GLY A 107 24.95 -0.80 -15.77
C GLY A 107 25.90 -1.25 -14.66
N TRP A 108 25.89 -2.56 -14.37
CA TRP A 108 26.77 -3.18 -13.38
C TRP A 108 28.25 -3.11 -13.79
N THR A 109 28.59 -3.39 -15.03
CA THR A 109 29.99 -3.27 -15.50
C THR A 109 30.50 -1.84 -15.38
N ARG A 110 29.67 -0.84 -15.65
CA ARG A 110 30.03 0.57 -15.48
C ARG A 110 30.21 0.93 -14.01
N TYR A 111 29.31 0.45 -13.13
CA TYR A 111 29.43 0.65 -11.69
C TYR A 111 30.74 0.07 -11.15
N CYS A 112 31.03 -1.20 -11.47
CA CYS A 112 32.27 -1.88 -11.03
C CYS A 112 33.51 -1.18 -11.56
N ALA A 113 33.52 -0.73 -12.83
CA ALA A 113 34.64 0.00 -13.37
C ALA A 113 34.91 1.31 -12.62
N TRP A 114 33.87 2.09 -12.29
CA TRP A 114 34.04 3.30 -11.49
C TRP A 114 34.47 2.99 -10.06
N GLU A 115 33.91 1.97 -9.44
CA GLU A 115 34.26 1.52 -8.10
C GLU A 115 35.75 1.14 -8.02
N THR A 116 36.24 0.33 -8.96
CA THR A 116 37.67 -0.06 -9.06
C THR A 116 38.59 1.16 -9.22
N VAL A 117 38.23 2.13 -10.06
CA VAL A 117 39.00 3.36 -10.25
C VAL A 117 39.06 4.17 -8.95
N ILE A 118 37.95 4.28 -8.25
CA ILE A 118 37.87 5.00 -6.98
C ILE A 118 38.69 4.28 -5.90
N ALA A 119 38.59 2.94 -5.81
CA ALA A 119 39.37 2.13 -4.87
C ALA A 119 40.90 2.29 -5.11
N ALA A 120 41.33 2.26 -6.36
CA ALA A 120 42.71 2.50 -6.74
C ALA A 120 43.17 3.92 -6.36
N GLY A 121 42.32 4.93 -6.62
CA GLY A 121 42.55 6.32 -6.23
C GLY A 121 42.69 6.50 -4.72
N CYS A 122 41.77 5.93 -3.93
CA CYS A 122 41.84 5.95 -2.46
C CYS A 122 43.13 5.30 -1.95
N THR A 123 43.49 4.12 -2.49
CA THR A 123 44.73 3.43 -2.16
C THR A 123 45.93 4.30 -2.48
N ALA A 124 45.98 4.94 -3.64
CA ALA A 124 47.08 5.80 -4.03
C ALA A 124 47.23 6.99 -3.08
N VAL A 125 46.13 7.65 -2.71
CA VAL A 125 46.13 8.77 -1.77
C VAL A 125 46.68 8.33 -0.39
N ILE A 126 46.21 7.19 0.12
CA ILE A 126 46.67 6.66 1.43
C ILE A 126 48.15 6.32 1.37
N VAL A 127 48.63 5.65 0.30
CA VAL A 127 50.02 5.30 0.14
C VAL A 127 50.91 6.53 0.06
N VAL A 128 50.50 7.58 -0.71
CA VAL A 128 51.23 8.84 -0.78
C VAL A 128 51.31 9.53 0.58
N ALA A 129 50.20 9.56 1.33
CA ALA A 129 50.18 10.13 2.67
C ALA A 129 51.11 9.38 3.64
N VAL A 130 51.05 8.05 3.64
CA VAL A 130 51.93 7.21 4.48
C VAL A 130 53.41 7.38 4.09
N ALA A 131 53.73 7.41 2.79
CA ALA A 131 55.09 7.62 2.31
C ALA A 131 55.63 9.03 2.65
N GLY A 132 54.75 10.05 2.62
CA GLY A 132 55.08 11.41 3.03
C GLY A 132 55.45 11.48 4.53
N VAL A 133 54.60 10.88 5.39
CA VAL A 133 54.87 10.80 6.85
C VAL A 133 56.18 10.06 7.12
N ARG A 134 56.46 8.97 6.39
CA ARG A 134 57.70 8.17 6.54
C ARG A 134 58.91 8.75 5.82
N ARG A 135 58.76 9.89 5.13
CA ARG A 135 59.82 10.51 4.35
C ARG A 135 60.53 9.53 3.38
N SER A 136 59.73 8.67 2.74
CA SER A 136 60.20 7.61 1.85
C SER A 136 60.85 8.19 0.58
N SER A 137 61.86 7.48 0.01
CA SER A 137 62.45 7.86 -1.26
C SER A 137 61.45 7.74 -2.44
N ARG A 138 61.65 8.50 -3.51
CA ARG A 138 60.79 8.43 -4.73
C ARG A 138 60.69 7.01 -5.29
N ARG A 139 61.79 6.25 -5.26
CA ARG A 139 61.81 4.85 -5.73
C ARG A 139 60.96 3.94 -4.83
N THR A 140 60.99 4.15 -3.51
CA THR A 140 60.20 3.41 -2.53
C THR A 140 58.71 3.76 -2.70
N LEU A 141 58.37 5.03 -2.86
CA LEU A 141 57.02 5.49 -3.10
C LEU A 141 56.43 4.83 -4.36
N LEU A 142 57.13 4.86 -5.49
CA LEU A 142 56.68 4.24 -6.73
C LEU A 142 56.43 2.72 -6.58
N LYS A 143 57.30 2.01 -5.88
CA LYS A 143 57.12 0.58 -5.57
C LYS A 143 55.87 0.37 -4.71
N MET A 144 55.69 1.17 -3.65
CA MET A 144 54.53 1.07 -2.75
C MET A 144 53.20 1.37 -3.52
N LEU A 145 53.19 2.38 -4.39
CA LEU A 145 52.06 2.70 -5.26
C LEU A 145 51.75 1.55 -6.21
N ALA A 146 52.76 1.02 -6.91
CA ALA A 146 52.56 -0.08 -7.84
C ALA A 146 51.98 -1.32 -7.13
N VAL A 147 52.59 -1.71 -6.01
CA VAL A 147 52.12 -2.86 -5.21
C VAL A 147 50.73 -2.59 -4.64
N GLY A 148 50.48 -1.42 -4.05
CA GLY A 148 49.18 -1.05 -3.49
C GLY A 148 48.04 -1.08 -4.53
N VAL A 149 48.25 -0.40 -5.67
CA VAL A 149 47.25 -0.36 -6.74
C VAL A 149 47.01 -1.75 -7.34
N VAL A 150 48.06 -2.50 -7.65
CA VAL A 150 47.90 -3.88 -8.18
C VAL A 150 47.13 -4.75 -7.19
N THR A 151 47.47 -4.67 -5.90
CA THR A 151 46.81 -5.49 -4.86
C THR A 151 45.35 -5.10 -4.69
N VAL A 152 44.98 -3.81 -4.65
CA VAL A 152 43.59 -3.39 -4.50
C VAL A 152 42.76 -3.78 -5.71
N VAL A 153 43.30 -3.58 -6.93
CA VAL A 153 42.61 -3.99 -8.16
C VAL A 153 42.41 -5.52 -8.23
N ALA A 154 43.41 -6.30 -7.80
CA ALA A 154 43.28 -7.76 -7.76
C ALA A 154 42.24 -8.22 -6.73
N LEU A 155 42.23 -7.62 -5.54
CA LEU A 155 41.22 -7.93 -4.50
C LEU A 155 39.82 -7.53 -4.93
N ASP A 156 39.68 -6.37 -5.55
CA ASP A 156 38.43 -5.88 -6.08
C ASP A 156 37.90 -6.77 -7.20
N ALA A 157 38.76 -7.15 -8.15
CA ALA A 157 38.42 -8.10 -9.22
C ALA A 157 37.93 -9.46 -8.66
N VAL A 158 38.51 -9.94 -7.56
CA VAL A 158 38.01 -11.14 -6.87
C VAL A 158 36.61 -10.89 -6.30
N GLY A 159 36.36 -9.74 -5.67
CA GLY A 159 35.04 -9.37 -5.16
C GLY A 159 33.99 -9.32 -6.27
N ILE A 160 34.32 -8.68 -7.40
CA ILE A 160 33.45 -8.60 -8.59
C ILE A 160 33.21 -10.01 -9.19
N TYR A 161 34.22 -10.84 -9.25
CA TYR A 161 34.10 -12.22 -9.74
C TYR A 161 33.17 -13.05 -8.84
N LEU A 162 33.30 -12.94 -7.53
CA LEU A 162 32.41 -13.63 -6.57
C LEU A 162 30.96 -13.19 -6.76
N LEU A 163 30.74 -11.89 -6.92
CA LEU A 163 29.41 -11.35 -7.25
C LEU A 163 28.90 -11.90 -8.57
N ALA A 164 29.67 -11.81 -9.64
CA ALA A 164 29.26 -12.23 -10.98
C ALA A 164 29.02 -13.75 -11.08
N SER A 165 29.81 -14.57 -10.39
CA SER A 165 29.66 -16.04 -10.37
C SER A 165 28.54 -16.53 -9.45
N GLY A 166 28.22 -15.77 -8.39
CA GLY A 166 27.16 -16.10 -7.44
C GLY A 166 25.77 -15.68 -7.90
N THR A 167 25.66 -14.56 -8.62
CA THR A 167 24.39 -13.96 -9.05
C THR A 167 23.51 -14.89 -9.91
N PRO A 168 24.02 -15.61 -10.94
CA PRO A 168 23.18 -16.50 -11.73
C PRO A 168 22.55 -17.62 -10.92
N ARG A 169 23.29 -18.18 -9.95
CA ARG A 169 22.77 -19.24 -9.07
C ARG A 169 21.72 -18.72 -8.11
N ALA A 170 21.92 -17.53 -7.56
CA ALA A 170 20.98 -16.91 -6.67
C ALA A 170 19.67 -16.52 -7.38
N LEU A 171 19.76 -16.07 -8.65
CA LEU A 171 18.60 -15.67 -9.45
C LEU A 171 17.85 -16.85 -10.10
N GLN A 172 18.51 -17.98 -10.34
CA GLN A 172 17.83 -19.17 -10.85
C GLN A 172 16.80 -19.77 -9.88
N GLN A 173 16.88 -19.42 -8.61
CA GLN A 173 15.93 -19.83 -7.57
C GLN A 173 14.75 -18.85 -7.42
N VAL A 174 14.77 -17.75 -8.17
CA VAL A 174 13.78 -16.67 -8.10
C VAL A 174 12.88 -16.77 -9.32
N SER A 175 11.66 -17.22 -9.13
CA SER A 175 10.64 -17.30 -10.19
C SER A 175 9.62 -16.16 -10.12
N SER A 176 9.60 -15.44 -9.01
CA SER A 176 8.66 -14.32 -8.77
C SER A 176 9.33 -13.20 -7.97
N ILE A 177 8.71 -12.03 -7.93
CA ILE A 177 9.13 -10.92 -7.06
C ILE A 177 9.03 -11.35 -5.59
N ASP A 178 8.05 -12.17 -5.24
CA ASP A 178 7.84 -12.68 -3.89
C ASP A 178 9.03 -13.54 -3.45
N ASP A 179 9.57 -14.39 -4.33
CA ASP A 179 10.78 -15.19 -4.08
C ASP A 179 12.03 -14.31 -3.94
N LEU A 180 12.05 -13.15 -4.63
CA LEU A 180 13.18 -12.23 -4.56
C LEU A 180 13.23 -11.46 -3.24
N VAL A 181 12.08 -11.10 -2.70
CA VAL A 181 11.94 -10.25 -1.50
C VAL A 181 11.75 -11.07 -0.23
N GLY A 182 11.59 -12.39 -0.37
CA GLY A 182 11.41 -13.29 0.77
C GLY A 182 10.14 -12.96 1.54
N ILE A 183 9.04 -12.80 0.83
CA ILE A 183 7.73 -12.91 1.48
C ILE A 183 7.64 -14.36 1.90
N ALA A 184 7.96 -14.63 3.17
CA ALA A 184 7.81 -15.97 3.75
C ALA A 184 6.45 -16.49 3.32
N PRO A 185 6.37 -17.76 2.80
CA PRO A 185 5.08 -18.36 2.56
C PRO A 185 4.33 -18.19 3.87
N PHE A 186 3.17 -17.51 3.81
CA PHE A 186 2.36 -17.28 4.99
C PHE A 186 2.27 -18.61 5.73
N GLU A 187 3.03 -18.75 6.83
CA GLU A 187 2.65 -19.76 7.80
C GLU A 187 1.17 -19.49 8.04
N PRO A 188 0.30 -20.50 7.91
CA PRO A 188 -1.11 -20.28 8.19
C PRO A 188 -1.14 -19.76 9.62
N VAL A 189 -1.16 -18.44 9.76
CA VAL A 189 -1.41 -17.79 11.04
C VAL A 189 -2.67 -18.47 11.53
N PRO A 190 -2.67 -19.09 12.73
CA PRO A 190 -3.86 -19.73 13.26
C PRO A 190 -4.96 -18.72 13.08
N ALA A 191 -6.02 -19.10 12.35
CA ALA A 191 -7.02 -18.19 11.79
C ALA A 191 -7.36 -17.19 12.87
N ALA A 192 -6.84 -15.99 12.77
CA ALA A 192 -7.14 -14.92 13.71
C ALA A 192 -8.66 -14.92 13.71
N LYS A 193 -9.27 -15.08 14.88
CA LYS A 193 -10.71 -14.97 15.00
C LYS A 193 -11.03 -13.62 14.42
N GLY A 194 -11.47 -13.61 13.17
CA GLY A 194 -11.90 -12.38 12.51
C GLY A 194 -12.96 -11.72 13.39
N PRO A 195 -13.34 -10.48 13.12
CA PRO A 195 -14.36 -9.79 13.88
C PRO A 195 -15.60 -10.69 13.95
N ASP A 196 -16.29 -10.70 15.11
CA ASP A 196 -17.57 -11.35 15.23
C ASP A 196 -18.55 -10.72 14.25
N LEU A 197 -19.04 -11.50 13.31
CA LEU A 197 -19.93 -11.05 12.24
C LEU A 197 -21.40 -11.39 12.53
N SER A 198 -21.68 -12.02 13.69
CA SER A 198 -23.06 -12.36 14.09
C SER A 198 -23.87 -11.11 14.38
N GLY A 199 -25.06 -11.00 13.81
CA GLY A 199 -25.98 -9.89 14.00
C GLY A 199 -25.49 -8.55 13.44
N VAL A 200 -24.43 -8.53 12.63
CA VAL A 200 -23.97 -7.32 11.95
C VAL A 200 -25.04 -6.85 10.97
N ARG A 201 -25.57 -5.65 11.21
CA ARG A 201 -26.63 -5.05 10.40
C ARG A 201 -26.10 -4.12 9.31
N VAL A 202 -25.04 -3.38 9.60
CA VAL A 202 -24.42 -2.43 8.67
C VAL A 202 -22.92 -2.70 8.65
N VAL A 203 -22.33 -2.68 7.46
CA VAL A 203 -20.86 -2.76 7.26
C VAL A 203 -20.38 -1.47 6.63
N VAL A 204 -19.35 -0.87 7.22
CA VAL A 204 -18.69 0.33 6.71
C VAL A 204 -17.33 -0.08 6.11
N LEU A 205 -17.13 0.30 4.86
CA LEU A 205 -15.90 0.13 4.09
C LEU A 205 -15.33 1.51 3.77
N GLY A 206 -14.02 1.66 3.87
CA GLY A 206 -13.46 2.94 3.49
C GLY A 206 -12.03 3.19 3.95
N ASP A 207 -11.66 4.44 3.85
CA ASP A 207 -10.35 4.96 4.19
C ASP A 207 -10.33 5.66 5.57
N SER A 208 -9.49 6.67 5.72
CA SER A 208 -9.33 7.45 6.95
C SER A 208 -10.56 8.28 7.31
N THR A 209 -11.37 8.69 6.33
CA THR A 209 -12.64 9.37 6.58
C THR A 209 -13.60 8.45 7.31
N ALA A 210 -13.81 7.24 6.79
CA ALA A 210 -14.69 6.26 7.41
C ALA A 210 -14.12 5.66 8.72
N ALA A 211 -12.81 5.70 8.91
CA ALA A 211 -12.18 5.33 10.17
C ALA A 211 -12.36 6.37 11.27
N GLY A 212 -12.70 7.63 10.92
CA GLY A 212 -12.80 8.76 11.84
C GLY A 212 -11.45 9.24 12.33
N LEU A 213 -10.42 9.24 11.47
CA LEU A 213 -9.03 9.51 11.81
C LEU A 213 -8.87 10.88 12.50
N GLY A 214 -8.05 10.91 13.57
CA GLY A 214 -7.76 12.12 14.34
C GLY A 214 -8.76 12.42 15.46
N ASN A 215 -9.87 11.68 15.54
CA ASN A 215 -10.83 11.77 16.62
C ASN A 215 -10.50 10.79 17.76
N ARG A 216 -11.34 10.73 18.79
CA ARG A 216 -11.12 9.92 19.99
C ARG A 216 -10.98 8.43 19.63
N PRO A 217 -9.89 7.76 20.03
CA PRO A 217 -9.70 6.34 19.72
C PRO A 217 -10.81 5.45 20.29
N VAL A 218 -11.06 4.31 19.65
CA VAL A 218 -11.98 3.27 20.16
C VAL A 218 -11.54 2.83 21.55
N ALA A 219 -12.48 2.69 22.47
CA ALA A 219 -12.20 2.14 23.79
C ALA A 219 -11.73 0.67 23.65
N HIS A 220 -10.62 0.35 24.32
CA HIS A 220 -9.99 -0.99 24.22
C HIS A 220 -9.58 -1.38 22.78
N ALA A 221 -9.20 -0.38 21.96
CA ALA A 221 -8.73 -0.60 20.60
C ALA A 221 -7.64 -1.68 20.54
N ASP A 222 -7.82 -2.65 19.67
CA ASP A 222 -6.82 -3.66 19.40
C ASP A 222 -5.65 -3.07 18.55
N ALA A 223 -4.69 -3.91 18.18
CA ALA A 223 -3.55 -3.47 17.40
C ALA A 223 -3.95 -3.02 15.98
N LEU A 224 -4.95 -3.68 15.40
CA LEU A 224 -5.46 -3.34 14.08
C LEU A 224 -6.29 -2.05 14.09
N ASP A 225 -7.14 -1.85 15.10
CA ASP A 225 -7.89 -0.60 15.26
C ASP A 225 -6.96 0.61 15.35
N LYS A 226 -5.89 0.48 16.16
CA LYS A 226 -4.86 1.53 16.29
C LYS A 226 -4.12 1.78 14.97
N ALA A 227 -3.72 0.73 14.28
CA ALA A 227 -3.02 0.83 13.01
C ALA A 227 -3.91 1.42 11.91
N CYS A 228 -5.20 1.10 11.92
CA CYS A 228 -6.19 1.65 11.00
C CYS A 228 -6.70 3.04 11.38
N GLY A 229 -6.38 3.53 12.58
CA GLY A 229 -6.83 4.85 13.05
C GLY A 229 -8.33 4.93 13.31
N ARG A 230 -8.96 3.81 13.70
CA ARG A 230 -10.40 3.77 13.96
C ARG A 230 -10.75 4.53 15.23
N SER A 231 -11.84 5.30 15.16
CA SER A 231 -12.29 6.20 16.21
C SER A 231 -13.63 5.76 16.82
N ALA A 232 -13.82 6.09 18.08
CA ALA A 232 -15.10 5.97 18.76
C ALA A 232 -16.11 7.05 18.31
N ASP A 233 -15.63 8.06 17.62
CA ASP A 233 -16.44 9.16 17.08
C ASP A 233 -16.57 9.04 15.54
N ALA A 234 -16.24 7.89 14.94
CA ALA A 234 -16.50 7.64 13.53
C ALA A 234 -18.01 7.56 13.26
N TYR A 235 -18.47 7.98 12.10
CA TYR A 235 -19.91 7.93 11.75
C TYR A 235 -20.51 6.52 11.88
N ALA A 236 -19.72 5.47 11.71
CA ALA A 236 -20.14 4.11 12.01
C ALA A 236 -20.57 3.90 13.47
N ALA A 237 -19.84 4.51 14.42
CA ALA A 237 -20.16 4.43 15.84
C ALA A 237 -21.40 5.26 16.19
N ASP A 238 -21.57 6.41 15.53
CA ASP A 238 -22.77 7.25 15.68
C ASP A 238 -24.01 6.51 15.17
N LEU A 239 -23.94 5.86 14.00
CA LEU A 239 -25.02 5.02 13.47
C LEU A 239 -25.35 3.84 14.41
N ALA A 240 -24.32 3.19 14.97
CA ALA A 240 -24.51 2.11 15.94
C ALA A 240 -25.25 2.60 17.18
N THR A 241 -24.85 3.76 17.72
CA THR A 241 -25.43 4.35 18.92
C THR A 241 -26.86 4.84 18.69
N ALA A 242 -27.11 5.53 17.59
CA ALA A 242 -28.42 6.10 17.28
C ALA A 242 -29.49 5.02 17.07
N ASN A 243 -29.11 3.87 16.52
CA ASN A 243 -30.05 2.83 16.14
C ASN A 243 -30.05 1.59 17.05
N GLY A 244 -29.07 1.47 17.93
CA GLY A 244 -28.84 0.23 18.68
C GLY A 244 -28.43 -0.94 17.78
N TRP A 245 -27.79 -0.65 16.63
CA TRP A 245 -27.38 -1.68 15.67
C TRP A 245 -25.94 -2.16 15.92
N ASN A 246 -25.67 -3.38 15.52
CA ASN A 246 -24.30 -3.86 15.37
C ASN A 246 -23.78 -3.36 14.02
N VAL A 247 -22.89 -2.36 14.06
CA VAL A 247 -22.25 -1.76 12.90
C VAL A 247 -20.78 -2.18 12.87
N LEU A 248 -20.37 -2.84 11.82
CA LEU A 248 -18.99 -3.28 11.62
C LEU A 248 -18.22 -2.24 10.81
N ASN A 249 -17.30 -1.53 11.45
CA ASN A 249 -16.39 -0.62 10.75
C ASN A 249 -15.11 -1.34 10.34
N LEU A 250 -14.92 -1.58 9.04
CA LEU A 250 -13.72 -2.20 8.44
C LEU A 250 -12.75 -1.16 7.89
N ALA A 251 -13.12 0.11 7.89
CA ALA A 251 -12.31 1.19 7.33
C ALA A 251 -10.91 1.25 7.95
N CYS A 252 -9.94 1.69 7.15
CA CYS A 252 -8.55 1.77 7.57
C CYS A 252 -7.86 2.96 6.91
N GLN A 253 -7.17 3.78 7.70
CA GLN A 253 -6.47 4.95 7.19
C GLN A 253 -5.50 4.58 6.07
N GLY A 254 -5.46 5.39 5.01
CA GLY A 254 -4.61 5.16 3.84
C GLY A 254 -5.11 4.05 2.90
N ALA A 255 -6.31 3.49 3.12
CA ALA A 255 -6.88 2.50 2.21
C ALA A 255 -7.11 3.10 0.82
N THR A 256 -6.79 2.31 -0.19
CA THR A 256 -7.10 2.53 -1.60
C THR A 256 -7.97 1.38 -2.11
N MET A 257 -8.45 1.49 -3.35
CA MET A 257 -9.16 0.36 -3.99
C MET A 257 -8.31 -0.91 -3.99
N GLY A 258 -7.05 -0.82 -4.43
CA GLY A 258 -6.15 -1.97 -4.50
C GLY A 258 -5.67 -2.45 -3.13
N ASN A 259 -5.28 -1.51 -2.24
CA ASN A 259 -4.72 -1.81 -0.92
C ASN A 259 -5.70 -1.38 0.18
N GLY A 260 -6.47 -2.29 0.69
CA GLY A 260 -7.48 -2.06 1.73
C GLY A 260 -8.85 -2.56 1.32
N ILE A 261 -9.44 -2.08 0.24
CA ILE A 261 -10.78 -2.53 -0.17
C ILE A 261 -10.73 -3.93 -0.79
N LEU A 262 -10.02 -4.10 -1.89
CA LEU A 262 -9.95 -5.34 -2.66
C LEU A 262 -8.76 -6.22 -2.27
N GLY A 263 -7.67 -5.62 -1.84
CA GLY A 263 -6.43 -6.29 -1.43
C GLY A 263 -6.09 -6.08 0.04
N VAL A 264 -5.08 -6.80 0.50
CA VAL A 264 -4.52 -6.68 1.84
C VAL A 264 -3.87 -5.32 2.02
N GLN A 265 -4.00 -4.72 3.21
CA GLN A 265 -3.31 -3.48 3.56
C GLN A 265 -2.33 -3.72 4.72
N ILE A 266 -1.08 -3.33 4.52
CA ILE A 266 -0.05 -3.42 5.55
C ILE A 266 0.08 -2.06 6.24
N ARG A 267 -0.04 -2.04 7.57
CA ARG A 267 0.07 -0.85 8.42
C ARG A 267 1.05 -1.10 9.55
N GLY A 268 2.31 -0.71 9.33
CA GLY A 268 3.39 -1.08 10.25
C GLY A 268 3.54 -2.60 10.32
N GLU A 269 3.42 -3.16 11.51
CA GLU A 269 3.47 -4.62 11.75
C GLU A 269 2.09 -5.30 11.62
N GLN A 270 1.03 -4.54 11.35
CA GLN A 270 -0.34 -5.07 11.25
C GLN A 270 -0.71 -5.31 9.79
N VAL A 271 -1.42 -6.41 9.58
CA VAL A 271 -1.98 -6.80 8.28
C VAL A 271 -3.49 -6.71 8.37
N ALA A 272 -4.08 -5.72 7.69
CA ALA A 272 -5.52 -5.62 7.55
C ALA A 272 -5.98 -6.49 6.37
N PRO A 273 -6.91 -7.42 6.58
CA PRO A 273 -7.47 -8.22 5.48
C PRO A 273 -8.26 -7.33 4.52
N PRO A 274 -8.48 -7.77 3.26
CA PRO A 274 -9.32 -7.03 2.33
C PRO A 274 -10.69 -6.77 2.93
N GLN A 275 -11.08 -5.48 2.96
CA GLN A 275 -12.34 -5.05 3.60
C GLN A 275 -13.55 -5.72 2.95
N LEU A 276 -13.62 -5.73 1.61
CA LEU A 276 -14.72 -6.34 0.87
C LEU A 276 -14.82 -7.85 1.10
N ALA A 277 -13.70 -8.58 1.16
CA ALA A 277 -13.69 -10.00 1.44
C ALA A 277 -14.21 -10.31 2.86
N THR A 278 -13.88 -9.44 3.83
CA THR A 278 -14.40 -9.54 5.20
C THR A 278 -15.88 -9.21 5.23
N ALA A 279 -16.30 -8.13 4.56
CA ALA A 279 -17.69 -7.69 4.46
C ALA A 279 -18.62 -8.75 3.85
N LYS A 280 -18.18 -9.44 2.80
CA LYS A 280 -18.92 -10.55 2.15
C LYS A 280 -19.30 -11.69 3.12
N ARG A 281 -18.62 -11.82 4.25
CA ARG A 281 -18.90 -12.83 5.27
C ARG A 281 -19.99 -12.39 6.26
N ALA A 282 -20.37 -11.11 6.29
CA ALA A 282 -21.45 -10.58 7.11
C ALA A 282 -22.81 -10.85 6.43
N ALA A 283 -23.25 -12.10 6.44
CA ALA A 283 -24.44 -12.56 5.71
C ALA A 283 -25.75 -11.90 6.16
N GLU A 284 -25.82 -11.37 7.39
CA GLU A 284 -27.00 -10.71 7.93
C GLU A 284 -27.02 -9.19 7.65
N ALA A 285 -25.97 -8.65 7.07
CA ALA A 285 -25.86 -7.23 6.80
C ALA A 285 -26.95 -6.78 5.82
N LYS A 286 -27.66 -5.71 6.18
CA LYS A 286 -28.73 -5.11 5.38
C LYS A 286 -28.26 -3.90 4.58
N ALA A 287 -27.15 -3.29 4.98
CA ALA A 287 -26.58 -2.17 4.29
C ALA A 287 -25.03 -2.20 4.31
N PHE A 288 -24.43 -1.72 3.25
CA PHE A 288 -23.00 -1.45 3.09
C PHE A 288 -22.83 0.04 2.81
N ILE A 289 -21.97 0.71 3.58
CA ILE A 289 -21.63 2.10 3.39
C ILE A 289 -20.17 2.17 2.95
N VAL A 290 -19.89 2.90 1.87
CA VAL A 290 -18.57 2.97 1.24
C VAL A 290 -18.11 4.41 1.13
N SER A 291 -16.97 4.73 1.73
CA SER A 291 -16.28 6.04 1.64
C SER A 291 -14.84 5.80 1.22
N ILE A 292 -14.51 5.96 -0.07
CA ILE A 292 -13.21 5.61 -0.64
C ILE A 292 -12.85 6.46 -1.86
N GLY A 293 -11.57 6.74 -2.08
CA GLY A 293 -11.05 7.40 -3.27
C GLY A 293 -10.02 8.49 -3.00
N ALA A 294 -10.02 9.14 -1.83
CA ALA A 294 -9.10 10.21 -1.53
C ALA A 294 -7.63 9.76 -1.61
N ASN A 295 -7.32 8.54 -1.15
CA ASN A 295 -5.97 8.00 -1.22
C ASN A 295 -5.60 7.53 -2.64
N ASP A 296 -6.55 7.00 -3.42
CA ASP A 296 -6.34 6.67 -4.83
C ASP A 296 -6.02 7.93 -5.65
N MET A 297 -6.62 9.06 -5.29
CA MET A 297 -6.35 10.37 -5.87
C MET A 297 -5.08 11.04 -5.31
N ASN A 298 -4.38 10.41 -4.37
CA ASN A 298 -3.25 11.02 -3.65
C ASN A 298 -3.59 12.43 -3.13
N TRP A 299 -4.77 12.58 -2.51
CA TRP A 299 -5.35 13.88 -2.16
C TRP A 299 -4.41 14.75 -1.32
N SER A 300 -3.71 14.16 -0.36
CA SER A 300 -2.71 14.87 0.47
C SER A 300 -1.56 15.41 -0.38
N VAL A 301 -1.08 14.64 -1.36
CA VAL A 301 -0.01 15.07 -2.28
C VAL A 301 -0.51 16.17 -3.20
N LEU A 302 -1.72 16.04 -3.76
CA LEU A 302 -2.33 17.07 -4.60
C LEU A 302 -2.48 18.38 -3.85
N THR A 303 -2.96 18.34 -2.61
CA THR A 303 -3.11 19.53 -1.74
C THR A 303 -1.76 20.14 -1.40
N GLY A 304 -0.76 19.35 -1.03
CA GLY A 304 0.59 19.81 -0.74
C GLY A 304 1.30 20.44 -1.95
N LEU A 305 1.18 19.83 -3.13
CA LEU A 305 1.70 20.38 -4.38
C LEU A 305 1.01 21.71 -4.74
N CYS A 306 -0.31 21.77 -4.56
CA CYS A 306 -1.08 22.97 -4.78
C CYS A 306 -0.65 24.10 -3.83
N ALA A 307 -0.45 23.79 -2.55
CA ALA A 307 0.03 24.73 -1.55
C ALA A 307 1.41 25.31 -1.88
N ALA A 308 2.33 24.44 -2.31
CA ALA A 308 3.73 24.81 -2.61
C ALA A 308 3.92 25.53 -3.96
N ALA A 309 3.10 25.23 -4.96
CA ALA A 309 3.24 25.80 -6.30
C ALA A 309 2.71 27.24 -6.37
N PRO A 310 3.19 28.07 -7.29
CA PRO A 310 2.59 29.41 -7.54
C PRO A 310 1.13 29.31 -7.99
N VAL A 311 0.81 28.35 -8.86
CA VAL A 311 -0.53 27.99 -9.33
C VAL A 311 -0.70 26.48 -9.25
N CYS A 312 -1.89 25.96 -9.05
CA CYS A 312 -2.12 24.53 -8.96
C CYS A 312 -3.05 23.95 -10.04
N ASP A 313 -3.34 24.70 -11.06
CA ASP A 313 -4.08 24.33 -12.26
C ASP A 313 -3.22 24.29 -13.53
N ASP A 314 -1.88 24.24 -13.34
CA ASP A 314 -0.95 24.09 -14.48
C ASP A 314 -1.16 22.74 -15.19
N LYS A 315 -0.60 22.67 -16.42
CA LYS A 315 -0.77 21.51 -17.29
C LYS A 315 -0.29 20.19 -16.64
N ALA A 316 0.82 20.22 -15.90
CA ALA A 316 1.38 19.01 -15.29
C ALA A 316 0.51 18.51 -14.12
N SER A 317 0.09 19.43 -13.25
CA SER A 317 -0.80 19.14 -12.13
C SER A 317 -2.17 18.63 -12.60
N THR A 318 -2.69 19.21 -13.68
CA THR A 318 -3.96 18.77 -14.30
C THR A 318 -3.82 17.38 -14.91
N ALA A 319 -2.74 17.10 -15.65
CA ALA A 319 -2.48 15.79 -16.25
C ALA A 319 -2.33 14.70 -15.16
N TYR A 320 -1.60 15.00 -14.09
CA TYR A 320 -1.46 14.09 -12.95
C TYR A 320 -2.81 13.76 -12.30
N PHE A 321 -3.65 14.77 -12.04
CA PHE A 321 -4.99 14.55 -11.51
C PHE A 321 -5.84 13.66 -12.44
N GLN A 322 -5.81 13.89 -13.75
CA GLN A 322 -6.58 13.12 -14.73
C GLN A 322 -6.10 11.66 -14.83
N GLU A 323 -4.81 11.40 -14.74
CA GLU A 323 -4.24 10.06 -14.71
C GLU A 323 -4.74 9.27 -13.49
N LEU A 324 -4.66 9.88 -12.30
CA LEU A 324 -5.18 9.27 -11.06
C LEU A 324 -6.68 9.00 -11.15
N LEU A 325 -7.44 9.97 -11.65
CA LEU A 325 -8.89 9.84 -11.80
C LEU A 325 -9.28 8.71 -12.76
N GLY A 326 -8.56 8.56 -13.86
CA GLY A 326 -8.78 7.48 -14.82
C GLY A 326 -8.54 6.10 -14.20
N THR A 327 -7.43 5.93 -13.46
CA THR A 327 -7.11 4.70 -12.75
C THR A 327 -8.12 4.40 -11.65
N PHE A 328 -8.47 5.42 -10.85
CA PHE A 328 -9.49 5.30 -9.82
C PHE A 328 -10.83 4.85 -10.39
N THR A 329 -11.29 5.47 -11.48
CA THR A 329 -12.57 5.17 -12.12
C THR A 329 -12.66 3.69 -12.49
N GLN A 330 -11.64 3.12 -13.11
CA GLN A 330 -11.60 1.70 -13.49
C GLN A 330 -11.74 0.79 -12.26
N ASN A 331 -10.90 0.99 -11.25
CA ASN A 331 -10.91 0.18 -10.03
C ASN A 331 -12.22 0.34 -9.23
N TYR A 332 -12.81 1.53 -9.28
CA TYR A 332 -14.10 1.79 -8.63
C TYR A 332 -15.23 1.01 -9.27
N PHE A 333 -15.28 0.94 -10.59
CA PHE A 333 -16.27 0.12 -11.30
C PHE A 333 -16.13 -1.37 -10.96
N ASP A 334 -14.91 -1.88 -10.80
CA ASP A 334 -14.67 -3.26 -10.37
C ASP A 334 -15.22 -3.51 -8.95
N LEU A 335 -15.06 -2.54 -8.03
CA LEU A 335 -15.66 -2.61 -6.70
C LEU A 335 -17.19 -2.64 -6.80
N LEU A 336 -17.80 -1.75 -7.58
CA LEU A 336 -19.26 -1.67 -7.71
C LEU A 336 -19.85 -2.96 -8.29
N GLN A 337 -19.20 -3.58 -9.28
CA GLN A 337 -19.61 -4.88 -9.81
C GLN A 337 -19.60 -5.96 -8.71
N GLN A 338 -18.57 -5.98 -7.87
CA GLN A 338 -18.47 -6.94 -6.79
C GLN A 338 -19.50 -6.70 -5.68
N LEU A 339 -19.87 -5.44 -5.42
CA LEU A 339 -20.94 -5.08 -4.49
C LEU A 339 -22.32 -5.46 -5.06
N ALA A 340 -22.55 -5.25 -6.34
CA ALA A 340 -23.79 -5.64 -7.01
C ALA A 340 -23.98 -7.17 -7.05
N ALA A 341 -22.90 -7.93 -7.01
CA ALA A 341 -22.94 -9.40 -6.96
C ALA A 341 -23.10 -9.97 -5.55
N LEU A 342 -23.29 -9.13 -4.52
CA LEU A 342 -23.52 -9.62 -3.15
C LEU A 342 -24.84 -10.40 -3.06
N PRO A 343 -24.86 -11.56 -2.37
CA PRO A 343 -26.10 -12.27 -2.09
C PRO A 343 -27.02 -11.41 -1.21
N GLU A 344 -28.32 -11.67 -1.26
CA GLU A 344 -29.38 -10.94 -0.52
C GLU A 344 -29.54 -9.45 -0.95
N HIS A 345 -28.74 -8.95 -1.88
CA HIS A 345 -28.80 -7.59 -2.42
C HIS A 345 -28.96 -6.52 -1.33
N PRO A 346 -28.02 -6.41 -0.38
CA PRO A 346 -28.06 -5.40 0.66
C PRO A 346 -28.08 -4.01 0.03
N ALA A 347 -28.63 -3.04 0.74
CA ALA A 347 -28.54 -1.65 0.31
C ALA A 347 -27.08 -1.20 0.28
N VAL A 348 -26.63 -0.54 -0.79
CA VAL A 348 -25.29 0.02 -0.90
C VAL A 348 -25.37 1.53 -0.97
N LEU A 349 -24.76 2.18 0.00
CA LEU A 349 -24.61 3.62 0.10
C LEU A 349 -23.19 4.00 -0.31
N ILE A 350 -23.04 4.93 -1.22
CA ILE A 350 -21.75 5.49 -1.64
C ILE A 350 -21.68 6.92 -1.13
N ASN A 351 -20.79 7.17 -0.17
CA ASN A 351 -20.61 8.50 0.38
C ASN A 351 -19.68 9.33 -0.48
N ASP A 352 -20.16 10.49 -0.90
CA ASP A 352 -19.31 11.55 -1.45
C ASP A 352 -18.40 12.12 -0.36
N TYR A 353 -17.30 12.71 -0.77
CA TYR A 353 -16.51 13.53 0.13
C TYR A 353 -17.17 14.89 0.34
N PHE A 354 -17.20 15.34 1.57
CA PHE A 354 -17.66 16.68 1.96
C PHE A 354 -16.73 17.77 1.41
N GLU A 355 -17.23 18.98 1.27
CA GLU A 355 -16.44 20.15 0.87
C GLU A 355 -15.69 20.73 2.08
N PRO A 356 -14.35 20.67 2.12
CA PRO A 356 -13.58 21.16 3.26
C PRO A 356 -13.32 22.68 3.20
N PHE A 357 -13.42 23.30 2.03
CA PHE A 357 -13.05 24.68 1.79
C PHE A 357 -14.28 25.57 1.58
N GLY A 358 -14.55 26.47 2.50
CA GLY A 358 -15.61 27.47 2.37
C GLY A 358 -15.22 28.69 1.52
N ALA A 359 -16.06 29.72 1.59
CA ALA A 359 -15.78 31.01 0.95
C ALA A 359 -14.61 31.75 1.63
N ASN A 360 -14.50 31.63 2.96
CA ASN A 360 -13.39 32.18 3.72
C ASN A 360 -12.22 31.18 3.75
N THR A 361 -11.08 31.61 3.27
CA THR A 361 -9.84 30.80 3.23
C THR A 361 -8.66 31.51 3.93
N ASP A 362 -8.95 32.54 4.74
CA ASP A 362 -7.92 33.37 5.34
C ASP A 362 -7.02 32.62 6.31
N CYS A 363 -7.54 31.65 7.03
CA CYS A 363 -6.77 30.79 7.94
C CYS A 363 -5.78 29.87 7.21
N LEU A 364 -5.96 29.62 5.91
CA LEU A 364 -5.14 28.71 5.09
C LEU A 364 -3.99 29.41 4.34
N LYS A 365 -3.95 30.76 4.41
CA LYS A 365 -2.93 31.54 3.66
C LYS A 365 -1.51 31.22 4.11
N GLN A 366 -1.31 30.97 5.40
CA GLN A 366 0.01 30.62 5.95
C GLN A 366 0.46 29.23 5.47
N ASP A 367 -0.47 28.34 5.16
CA ASP A 367 -0.22 27.02 4.62
C ASP A 367 -0.06 27.04 3.08
N GLY A 368 -0.05 28.21 2.47
CA GLY A 368 0.12 28.39 1.04
C GLY A 368 -1.14 28.17 0.21
N LEU A 369 -2.31 27.97 0.84
CA LEU A 369 -3.59 27.76 0.18
C LEU A 369 -4.37 29.06 0.07
N THR A 370 -4.30 29.71 -1.09
CA THR A 370 -5.07 30.92 -1.42
C THR A 370 -6.48 30.55 -1.90
N THR A 371 -7.38 31.53 -1.95
CA THR A 371 -8.75 31.35 -2.48
C THR A 371 -8.76 30.76 -3.90
N ALA A 372 -7.84 31.18 -4.76
CA ALA A 372 -7.72 30.63 -6.13
C ALA A 372 -7.30 29.15 -6.11
N LYS A 373 -6.36 28.78 -5.26
CA LYS A 373 -5.88 27.40 -5.12
C LYS A 373 -6.95 26.49 -4.50
N THR A 374 -7.64 26.94 -3.48
CA THR A 374 -8.76 26.17 -2.90
C THR A 374 -9.90 25.99 -3.89
N ALA A 375 -10.17 26.96 -4.76
CA ALA A 375 -11.14 26.80 -5.85
C ALA A 375 -10.76 25.67 -6.83
N VAL A 376 -9.47 25.52 -7.16
CA VAL A 376 -8.99 24.38 -7.98
C VAL A 376 -9.18 23.05 -7.25
N LEU A 377 -8.83 22.97 -5.96
CA LEU A 377 -9.03 21.76 -5.16
C LEU A 377 -10.51 21.39 -5.04
N ARG A 378 -11.39 22.37 -4.82
CA ARG A 378 -12.87 22.17 -4.82
C ARG A 378 -13.36 21.60 -6.16
N SER A 379 -12.89 22.15 -7.28
CA SER A 379 -13.23 21.64 -8.62
C SER A 379 -12.79 20.20 -8.83
N ARG A 380 -11.59 19.84 -8.35
CA ARG A 380 -11.09 18.46 -8.41
C ARG A 380 -11.90 17.51 -7.52
N LEU A 381 -12.26 17.96 -6.31
CA LEU A 381 -13.12 17.19 -5.42
C LEU A 381 -14.51 16.97 -6.02
N ALA A 382 -15.10 17.99 -6.58
CA ALA A 382 -16.37 17.88 -7.29
C ALA A 382 -16.30 16.89 -8.47
N THR A 383 -15.17 16.83 -9.17
CA THR A 383 -14.95 15.85 -10.25
C THR A 383 -14.87 14.42 -9.68
N LEU A 384 -14.17 14.19 -8.59
CA LEU A 384 -14.13 12.89 -7.91
C LEU A 384 -15.54 12.47 -7.46
N ASN A 385 -16.26 13.36 -6.76
CA ASN A 385 -17.63 13.10 -6.32
C ASN A 385 -18.58 12.81 -7.50
N SER A 386 -18.37 13.46 -8.65
CA SER A 386 -19.14 13.15 -9.86
C SER A 386 -18.91 11.71 -10.34
N VAL A 387 -17.68 11.19 -10.25
CA VAL A 387 -17.38 9.78 -10.59
C VAL A 387 -18.06 8.84 -9.60
N LEU A 388 -18.00 9.14 -8.29
CA LEU A 388 -18.66 8.35 -7.25
C LEU A 388 -20.17 8.27 -7.51
N ASN A 389 -20.80 9.41 -7.77
CA ASN A 389 -22.24 9.52 -8.07
C ASN A 389 -22.64 8.78 -9.35
N GLN A 390 -21.87 8.92 -10.42
CA GLN A 390 -22.15 8.23 -11.68
C GLN A 390 -22.05 6.72 -11.53
N GLY A 391 -21.06 6.25 -10.80
CA GLY A 391 -20.92 4.82 -10.48
C GLY A 391 -22.10 4.32 -9.66
N ALA A 392 -22.47 5.02 -8.58
CA ALA A 392 -23.63 4.66 -7.76
C ALA A 392 -24.91 4.56 -8.61
N GLN A 393 -25.19 5.55 -9.45
CA GLN A 393 -26.36 5.56 -10.35
C GLN A 393 -26.33 4.39 -11.34
N THR A 394 -25.17 4.09 -11.92
CA THR A 394 -25.02 2.99 -12.91
C THR A 394 -25.39 1.63 -12.31
N PHE A 395 -25.06 1.41 -11.04
CA PHE A 395 -25.32 0.16 -10.32
C PHE A 395 -26.59 0.20 -9.45
N HIS A 396 -27.40 1.25 -9.55
CA HIS A 396 -28.62 1.46 -8.75
C HIS A 396 -28.34 1.49 -7.24
N PHE A 397 -27.16 1.97 -6.84
CA PHE A 397 -26.79 2.25 -5.46
C PHE A 397 -27.22 3.67 -5.08
N VAL A 398 -27.24 3.94 -3.78
CA VAL A 398 -27.64 5.26 -3.28
C VAL A 398 -26.41 6.11 -3.02
N SER A 399 -26.33 7.27 -3.66
CA SER A 399 -25.32 8.27 -3.35
C SER A 399 -25.74 9.10 -2.15
N VAL A 400 -24.83 9.29 -1.21
CA VAL A 400 -25.03 10.10 0.00
C VAL A 400 -24.08 11.29 -0.04
N GLN A 401 -24.61 12.48 0.13
CA GLN A 401 -23.88 13.74 0.10
C GLN A 401 -23.85 14.37 1.50
N PRO A 402 -22.79 14.13 2.29
CA PRO A 402 -22.61 14.86 3.54
C PRO A 402 -22.40 16.34 3.27
N ARG A 403 -23.10 17.21 4.00
CA ARG A 403 -23.00 18.66 3.86
C ARG A 403 -22.40 19.29 5.09
N PHE A 404 -21.37 20.10 4.87
CA PHE A 404 -20.68 20.87 5.92
C PHE A 404 -20.87 22.37 5.71
N ASP A 405 -21.93 22.76 5.01
CA ASP A 405 -22.22 24.17 4.70
C ASP A 405 -22.23 25.03 5.95
N GLY A 406 -21.37 26.04 6.01
CA GLY A 406 -21.18 26.92 7.16
C GLY A 406 -20.28 26.36 8.27
N HIS A 407 -19.73 25.15 8.07
CA HIS A 407 -18.83 24.45 8.99
C HIS A 407 -17.54 23.98 8.28
N GLU A 408 -17.21 24.62 7.18
CA GLU A 408 -15.96 24.36 6.47
C GLU A 408 -14.78 24.92 7.28
N LEU A 409 -13.57 24.70 6.80
CA LEU A 409 -12.36 25.30 7.38
C LEU A 409 -12.49 26.83 7.48
N CYS A 410 -11.82 27.45 8.44
CA CYS A 410 -11.86 28.87 8.75
C CYS A 410 -13.20 29.39 9.26
N THR A 411 -14.12 28.53 9.66
CA THR A 411 -15.33 28.94 10.41
C THR A 411 -15.11 28.83 11.92
N GLU A 412 -16.03 29.35 12.72
CA GLU A 412 -15.91 29.29 14.20
C GLU A 412 -16.05 27.85 14.75
N GLN A 413 -16.83 27.02 14.08
CA GLN A 413 -17.10 25.64 14.48
C GLN A 413 -16.93 24.73 13.27
N PRO A 414 -15.69 24.45 12.86
CA PRO A 414 -15.44 23.62 11.67
C PRO A 414 -15.79 22.16 11.93
N PHE A 415 -16.40 21.51 10.96
CA PHE A 415 -16.59 20.07 10.91
C PHE A 415 -15.39 19.36 10.30
N VAL A 416 -14.36 20.12 9.90
CA VAL A 416 -13.12 19.65 9.29
C VAL A 416 -11.96 19.99 10.21
N GLN A 417 -11.06 19.04 10.44
CA GLN A 417 -9.83 19.25 11.21
C GLN A 417 -8.91 20.24 10.48
N ASN A 418 -8.39 21.22 11.23
CA ASN A 418 -7.50 22.24 10.69
C ASN A 418 -6.15 21.67 10.30
N THR A 419 -5.35 22.47 9.59
CA THR A 419 -4.00 22.08 9.13
C THR A 419 -3.02 21.76 10.27
N ALA A 420 -3.25 22.30 11.46
CA ALA A 420 -2.45 22.04 12.66
C ALA A 420 -2.96 20.87 13.52
N ASP A 421 -4.11 20.30 13.20
CA ASP A 421 -4.70 19.19 13.94
C ASP A 421 -4.03 17.84 13.56
N GLN A 422 -4.37 16.79 14.30
CA GLN A 422 -3.75 15.48 14.16
C GLN A 422 -3.97 14.86 12.77
N ALA A 423 -5.13 15.09 12.17
CA ALA A 423 -5.50 14.59 10.85
C ALA A 423 -6.09 15.72 9.99
N PRO A 424 -5.25 16.59 9.41
CA PRO A 424 -5.71 17.71 8.60
C PRO A 424 -6.68 17.27 7.50
N LEU A 425 -7.70 18.10 7.25
CA LEU A 425 -8.73 17.89 6.22
C LEU A 425 -9.68 16.69 6.47
N HIS A 426 -9.55 15.97 7.57
CA HIS A 426 -10.49 14.94 7.98
C HIS A 426 -11.66 15.51 8.78
N PRO A 427 -12.81 14.82 8.88
CA PRO A 427 -13.90 15.28 9.72
C PRO A 427 -13.50 15.35 11.19
N THR A 428 -14.02 16.37 11.90
CA THR A 428 -14.06 16.35 13.36
C THR A 428 -15.17 15.41 13.84
N ALA A 429 -15.29 15.15 15.15
CA ALA A 429 -16.40 14.37 15.69
C ALA A 429 -17.78 14.93 15.27
N ALA A 430 -17.92 16.26 15.18
CA ALA A 430 -19.14 16.88 14.67
C ALA A 430 -19.33 16.65 13.17
N GLY A 431 -18.25 16.61 12.39
CA GLY A 431 -18.27 16.25 10.98
C GLY A 431 -18.66 14.79 10.77
N GLU A 432 -18.12 13.87 11.57
CA GLU A 432 -18.51 12.44 11.53
C GLU A 432 -20.01 12.27 11.84
N LEU A 433 -20.52 12.97 12.84
CA LEU A 433 -21.97 12.98 13.16
C LEU A 433 -22.79 13.52 11.97
N ALA A 434 -22.32 14.55 11.28
CA ALA A 434 -23.01 15.08 10.10
C ALA A 434 -23.06 14.05 8.95
N ILE A 435 -21.99 13.25 8.77
CA ILE A 435 -21.96 12.12 7.83
C ILE A 435 -22.97 11.06 8.28
N ALA A 436 -22.95 10.66 9.56
CA ALA A 436 -23.89 9.68 10.12
C ALA A 436 -25.34 10.10 9.89
N LEU A 437 -25.67 11.37 10.08
CA LEU A 437 -27.02 11.91 9.86
C LEU A 437 -27.43 11.90 8.36
N ALA A 438 -26.47 12.09 7.46
CA ALA A 438 -26.74 11.96 6.02
C ALA A 438 -27.04 10.50 5.64
N ASP A 439 -26.22 9.55 6.13
CA ASP A 439 -26.44 8.12 5.93
C ASP A 439 -27.76 7.68 6.55
N GLN A 440 -28.08 8.12 7.77
CA GLN A 440 -29.30 7.76 8.47
C GLN A 440 -30.55 8.14 7.67
N ARG A 441 -30.60 9.33 7.09
CA ARG A 441 -31.74 9.76 6.25
C ARG A 441 -31.99 8.82 5.10
N VAL A 442 -30.93 8.30 4.49
CA VAL A 442 -31.04 7.32 3.41
C VAL A 442 -31.50 5.97 3.95
N LEU A 443 -30.88 5.49 5.04
CA LEU A 443 -31.24 4.22 5.66
C LEU A 443 -32.71 4.19 6.11
N ASP A 444 -33.24 5.29 6.62
CA ASP A 444 -34.65 5.43 7.01
C ASP A 444 -35.61 5.41 5.83
N SER A 445 -35.14 5.82 4.64
CA SER A 445 -35.93 5.82 3.40
C SER A 445 -35.98 4.47 2.70
N LEU A 446 -35.13 3.51 3.11
CA LEU A 446 -35.11 2.18 2.51
C LEU A 446 -36.38 1.41 2.87
N PRO A 447 -36.92 0.60 1.95
CA PRO A 447 -38.07 -0.24 2.23
C PRO A 447 -37.80 -1.16 3.42
N THR A 448 -38.57 -1.04 4.48
CA THR A 448 -38.51 -2.01 5.59
C THR A 448 -38.90 -3.36 5.03
N PRO A 449 -38.10 -4.43 5.21
CA PRO A 449 -38.52 -5.76 4.77
C PRO A 449 -39.85 -6.07 5.44
N THR A 450 -40.91 -6.23 4.64
CA THR A 450 -42.21 -6.66 5.13
C THR A 450 -42.00 -7.99 5.86
N PRO A 451 -42.35 -8.12 7.15
CA PRO A 451 -42.19 -9.38 7.84
C PRO A 451 -42.97 -10.43 7.06
N THR A 452 -42.29 -11.44 6.56
CA THR A 452 -42.94 -12.59 5.93
C THR A 452 -43.93 -13.13 6.96
N PRO A 453 -45.23 -13.19 6.65
CA PRO A 453 -46.19 -13.72 7.63
C PRO A 453 -45.72 -15.10 8.03
N SER A 454 -45.44 -15.31 9.32
CA SER A 454 -45.18 -16.63 9.84
C SER A 454 -46.33 -17.53 9.39
N PRO A 455 -46.05 -18.72 8.84
CA PRO A 455 -47.11 -19.63 8.46
C PRO A 455 -47.93 -19.85 9.71
N SER A 456 -49.16 -19.33 9.68
CA SER A 456 -50.16 -19.55 10.75
C SER A 456 -50.22 -21.03 11.04
N GLY A 457 -49.84 -21.42 12.26
CA GLY A 457 -49.86 -22.79 12.70
C GLY A 457 -51.21 -23.37 12.38
N SER A 458 -51.24 -24.41 11.54
CA SER A 458 -52.41 -25.21 11.28
C SER A 458 -52.92 -25.72 12.64
N ALA A 459 -54.14 -25.35 12.99
CA ALA A 459 -54.80 -25.89 14.18
C ALA A 459 -54.74 -27.43 14.14
N PRO A 460 -54.54 -28.10 15.31
CA PRO A 460 -54.51 -29.55 15.35
C PRO A 460 -55.86 -30.10 14.91
N ALA A 461 -55.88 -30.93 13.87
CA ALA A 461 -57.06 -31.66 13.42
C ALA A 461 -57.58 -32.54 14.58
N SER A 462 -58.87 -32.34 14.89
CA SER A 462 -59.61 -33.12 15.86
C SER A 462 -59.56 -34.60 15.50
N ALA A 463 -59.16 -35.44 16.46
CA ALA A 463 -59.15 -36.88 16.31
C ALA A 463 -60.56 -37.46 16.16
N PRO A 464 -60.81 -38.45 15.29
CA PRO A 464 -62.08 -39.19 15.25
C PRO A 464 -62.16 -40.23 16.37
N PRO A 465 -63.38 -40.66 16.80
CA PRO A 465 -63.60 -41.47 17.97
C PRO A 465 -63.23 -42.97 17.80
N SER A 466 -62.76 -43.52 18.84
CA SER A 466 -62.38 -44.94 18.99
C SER A 466 -63.46 -45.92 18.62
N GLY A 467 -63.20 -46.83 17.72
CA GLY A 467 -64.04 -48.06 17.49
C GLY A 467 -63.22 -49.29 17.77
N SER A 468 -63.84 -50.16 18.53
CA SER A 468 -63.34 -51.37 19.22
C SER A 468 -62.71 -52.45 18.33
N ALA A 469 -61.80 -53.18 18.93
CA ALA A 469 -61.16 -54.41 18.42
C ALA A 469 -62.08 -55.56 18.09
N PRO A 470 -61.62 -56.60 17.34
CA PRO A 470 -61.17 -57.81 18.08
C PRO A 470 -59.90 -58.50 17.52
N ALA A 471 -59.42 -59.36 18.38
CA ALA A 471 -58.17 -60.08 18.40
C ALA A 471 -58.00 -61.24 17.38
N ARG A 472 -56.78 -61.75 17.38
CA ARG A 472 -56.16 -63.03 16.94
C ARG A 472 -55.36 -62.95 15.67
N ALA A 473 -54.21 -63.58 15.50
CA ALA A 473 -53.47 -64.63 16.24
C ALA A 473 -52.00 -64.61 15.77
N SER A 474 -51.16 -65.13 16.64
CA SER A 474 -49.77 -65.55 16.47
C SER A 474 -49.36 -66.19 15.16
N THR A 475 -48.11 -65.98 14.72
CA THR A 475 -47.10 -67.06 14.60
C THR A 475 -45.73 -66.41 14.22
N SER A 476 -44.77 -66.76 15.04
CA SER A 476 -43.32 -66.78 14.73
C SER A 476 -43.00 -68.08 14.00
N PRO A 477 -41.88 -68.33 13.27
CA PRO A 477 -40.51 -68.03 13.66
C PRO A 477 -39.53 -67.69 12.52
N ALA A 478 -38.36 -67.30 12.95
CA ALA A 478 -37.08 -67.20 12.22
C ALA A 478 -36.61 -68.63 11.68
N PRO A 479 -35.37 -68.83 11.09
CA PRO A 479 -34.26 -67.92 10.78
C PRO A 479 -33.51 -68.24 9.46
N ALA A 480 -32.35 -67.62 9.30
CA ALA A 480 -31.12 -68.01 8.61
C ALA A 480 -31.01 -67.89 7.03
N ARG A 481 -30.16 -67.06 6.52
CA ARG A 481 -28.70 -67.15 6.30
C ARG A 481 -28.13 -65.79 5.97
#